data_f6b4ab1591e65039387f95dd8e22f298
#
_entry.id   f6b4ab1591e65039387f95dd8e22f298
#
_cell.length_a   1.000
_cell.length_b   1.000
_cell.length_c   1.000
_cell.angle_alpha   90.00
_cell.angle_beta   90.00
_cell.angle_gamma   90.00
#
_symmetry.space_group_name_H-M   'P 1'
#
loop_
_entity.id
_entity.type
_entity.pdbx_description
1 polymer ?
#
loop_
_entity_poly.entity_id
_entity_poly.type
_entity_poly.pdbx_seq_one_letter_code
_entity_poly.pdbx_strand_id
1 'polypeptide(L)'
;MIWVYIINIICSILSIWFLPIYLHIFQLRDYNAKRYLSYFSLHYIIITIIYASLFVAEILIFKLFLVILLNAFAIAIFLTNNLHLIVTKHLNSTNNHNLKQISKTPIKFTERFKRIYVLSVILLILPIFFKFGAILCCFLTIFVPIIANFLNFYDKIKNRHFISDAENKLKNSNAKVIAITGSNGKTSVKNILKSMLETQYKVVASPNSFNTPIGLSKFINETDLNVDYVILEYGARHKKDIENLCKIFGADYGIITQVAPQHLQTFKSIENIAIAKGKLSEFLKNKPCVYNIDNEFILPIYNKKQGIKFSVSTKNNADIYATNIRFKYFENTFDLNFNNTTLHCKTRLLGEHNISNILLSSALALHLKITPENLQTAISNLEYVPHRLEYIKGRINILDDSYNCSIASATESIKVLLNCPNKNMVVTPGIIEGGKQQYELNFKLGKLIANCDNIVIVGAYCKQALTAGIKDAVPTKKILYAQSLEDAKQYFNILSNNDTLLLLNDLPDDYN
;
A
#
# COMPACT_ATOMS: atom_id res chain seq x y z
N MET A 1 36.61 -40.57 2.19
CA MET A 1 35.22 -40.53 2.64
C MET A 1 34.95 -39.47 3.72
N ILE A 2 35.69 -39.44 4.81
CA ILE A 2 35.48 -38.48 5.94
C ILE A 2 35.51 -37.01 5.47
N TRP A 3 36.45 -36.60 4.62
CA TRP A 3 36.53 -35.22 4.10
C TRP A 3 35.31 -34.78 3.32
N VAL A 4 34.66 -35.66 2.57
CA VAL A 4 33.42 -35.34 1.83
C VAL A 4 32.27 -35.03 2.81
N TYR A 5 32.18 -35.74 3.92
CA TYR A 5 31.20 -35.46 4.96
C TYR A 5 31.48 -34.12 5.66
N ILE A 6 32.75 -33.85 5.99
CA ILE A 6 33.17 -32.59 6.62
C ILE A 6 32.81 -31.41 5.70
N ILE A 7 33.16 -31.49 4.42
CA ILE A 7 32.84 -30.46 3.41
C ILE A 7 31.34 -30.25 3.31
N ASN A 8 30.55 -31.31 3.23
CA ASN A 8 29.10 -31.21 3.14
C ASN A 8 28.49 -30.57 4.40
N ILE A 9 28.99 -30.90 5.59
CA ILE A 9 28.56 -30.26 6.86
C ILE A 9 28.87 -28.77 6.83
N ILE A 10 30.10 -28.39 6.47
CA ILE A 10 30.52 -26.99 6.40
C ILE A 10 29.63 -26.23 5.41
N CYS A 11 29.38 -26.78 4.22
CA CYS A 11 28.56 -26.15 3.21
C CYS A 11 27.10 -25.99 3.67
N SER A 12 26.54 -26.99 4.36
CA SER A 12 25.19 -26.90 4.89
C SER A 12 25.09 -25.84 5.99
N ILE A 13 26.07 -25.74 6.88
CA ILE A 13 26.15 -24.70 7.92
C ILE A 13 26.21 -23.31 7.26
N LEU A 14 27.10 -23.14 6.27
CA LEU A 14 27.21 -21.86 5.54
C LEU A 14 25.90 -21.51 4.83
N SER A 15 25.22 -22.47 4.22
CA SER A 15 23.92 -22.25 3.57
C SER A 15 22.87 -21.81 4.55
N ILE A 16 22.78 -22.44 5.72
CA ILE A 16 21.85 -22.06 6.79
C ILE A 16 22.17 -20.64 7.29
N TRP A 17 23.45 -20.28 7.39
CA TRP A 17 23.87 -18.95 7.82
C TRP A 17 23.50 -17.85 6.82
N PHE A 18 23.62 -18.11 5.50
CA PHE A 18 23.25 -17.15 4.45
C PHE A 18 21.74 -17.15 4.13
N LEU A 19 21.01 -18.20 4.48
CA LEU A 19 19.58 -18.34 4.17
C LEU A 19 18.73 -17.12 4.61
N PRO A 20 18.91 -16.49 5.79
CA PRO A 20 18.16 -15.30 6.17
C PRO A 20 18.33 -14.13 5.21
N ILE A 21 19.52 -13.98 4.60
CA ILE A 21 19.80 -12.90 3.63
C ILE A 21 19.00 -13.14 2.35
N TYR A 22 19.01 -14.37 1.82
CA TYR A 22 18.24 -14.73 0.64
C TYR A 22 16.73 -14.59 0.87
N LEU A 23 16.24 -14.98 2.04
CA LEU A 23 14.85 -14.80 2.42
C LEU A 23 14.48 -13.33 2.60
N HIS A 24 15.37 -12.51 3.12
CA HIS A 24 15.16 -11.07 3.23
C HIS A 24 15.05 -10.42 1.86
N ILE A 25 15.94 -10.74 0.91
CA ILE A 25 15.83 -10.29 -0.48
C ILE A 25 14.48 -10.72 -1.07
N PHE A 26 14.05 -11.95 -0.82
CA PHE A 26 12.79 -12.48 -1.29
C PHE A 26 11.59 -11.77 -0.67
N GLN A 27 11.66 -11.43 0.63
CA GLN A 27 10.67 -10.64 1.36
C GLN A 27 10.56 -9.23 0.77
N LEU A 28 11.68 -8.54 0.54
CA LEU A 28 11.71 -7.21 -0.07
C LEU A 28 11.14 -7.18 -1.51
N ARG A 29 11.05 -8.33 -2.17
CA ARG A 29 10.44 -8.49 -3.50
C ARG A 29 9.03 -9.06 -3.43
N ASP A 30 8.30 -8.83 -2.31
CA ASP A 30 6.92 -9.28 -2.08
C ASP A 30 6.71 -10.79 -2.25
N TYR A 31 7.73 -11.58 -1.96
CA TYR A 31 7.75 -13.04 -2.20
C TYR A 31 7.43 -13.43 -3.66
N ASN A 32 7.76 -12.56 -4.61
CA ASN A 32 7.57 -12.81 -6.04
C ASN A 32 8.83 -13.38 -6.67
N ALA A 33 8.78 -14.63 -7.13
CA ALA A 33 9.92 -15.34 -7.69
C ALA A 33 10.57 -14.60 -8.89
N LYS A 34 9.77 -14.00 -9.78
CA LYS A 34 10.29 -13.25 -10.94
C LYS A 34 11.04 -11.99 -10.51
N ARG A 35 10.52 -11.23 -9.56
CA ARG A 35 11.17 -10.04 -9.00
C ARG A 35 12.42 -10.40 -8.18
N TYR A 36 12.38 -11.52 -7.48
CA TYR A 36 13.51 -12.04 -6.73
C TYR A 36 14.65 -12.46 -7.67
N LEU A 37 14.35 -13.27 -8.69
CA LEU A 37 15.35 -13.73 -9.66
C LEU A 37 15.94 -12.57 -10.48
N SER A 38 15.17 -11.52 -10.76
CA SER A 38 15.69 -10.33 -11.45
C SER A 38 16.72 -9.52 -10.65
N TYR A 39 16.84 -9.76 -9.34
CA TYR A 39 17.87 -9.19 -8.48
C TYR A 39 19.26 -9.76 -8.80
N PHE A 40 19.32 -11.02 -9.25
CA PHE A 40 20.58 -11.70 -9.58
C PHE A 40 20.87 -11.52 -11.08
N SER A 41 22.15 -11.39 -11.43
CA SER A 41 22.52 -11.28 -12.83
C SER A 41 22.14 -12.56 -13.59
N LEU A 42 21.72 -12.41 -14.85
CA LEU A 42 21.38 -13.55 -15.71
C LEU A 42 22.56 -14.55 -15.82
N HIS A 43 23.79 -14.05 -15.87
CA HIS A 43 25.02 -14.86 -15.88
C HIS A 43 25.12 -15.75 -14.63
N TYR A 44 24.81 -15.22 -13.44
CA TYR A 44 24.83 -15.99 -12.20
C TYR A 44 23.80 -17.13 -12.23
N ILE A 45 22.59 -16.85 -12.71
CA ILE A 45 21.52 -17.86 -12.82
C ILE A 45 21.91 -18.95 -13.84
N ILE A 46 22.43 -18.56 -15.00
CA ILE A 46 22.89 -19.50 -16.05
C ILE A 46 24.04 -20.36 -15.54
N ILE A 47 25.05 -19.79 -14.92
CA ILE A 47 26.18 -20.51 -14.33
C ILE A 47 25.66 -21.51 -13.30
N THR A 48 24.75 -21.11 -12.42
CA THR A 48 24.16 -22.00 -11.41
C THR A 48 23.45 -23.19 -12.06
N ILE A 49 22.68 -22.96 -13.13
CA ILE A 49 21.98 -24.03 -13.88
C ILE A 49 22.97 -24.96 -14.59
N ILE A 50 24.01 -24.41 -15.23
CA ILE A 50 25.05 -25.21 -15.92
C ILE A 50 25.77 -26.12 -14.92
N TYR A 51 26.18 -25.60 -13.77
CA TYR A 51 26.83 -26.43 -12.73
C TYR A 51 25.90 -27.50 -12.18
N ALA A 52 24.60 -27.21 -12.03
CA ALA A 52 23.59 -28.20 -11.67
C ALA A 52 23.54 -29.35 -12.65
N SER A 53 23.47 -28.99 -13.94
CA SER A 53 23.35 -29.99 -15.00
C SER A 53 24.61 -30.84 -15.14
N LEU A 54 25.79 -30.24 -15.05
CA LEU A 54 27.06 -30.94 -15.06
C LEU A 54 27.20 -31.89 -13.87
N PHE A 55 26.76 -31.49 -12.70
CA PHE A 55 26.83 -32.30 -11.50
C PHE A 55 25.86 -33.52 -11.56
N VAL A 56 24.62 -33.31 -12.04
CA VAL A 56 23.69 -34.42 -12.27
C VAL A 56 24.26 -35.40 -13.30
N ALA A 57 24.92 -34.92 -14.36
CA ALA A 57 25.58 -35.74 -15.34
C ALA A 57 26.76 -36.56 -14.74
N GLU A 58 27.50 -35.98 -13.80
CA GLU A 58 28.63 -36.63 -13.15
C GLU A 58 28.22 -37.71 -12.12
N ILE A 59 27.15 -37.50 -11.39
CA ILE A 59 26.58 -38.55 -10.49
C ILE A 59 26.23 -39.80 -11.30
N LEU A 60 25.85 -39.63 -12.58
CA LEU A 60 25.49 -40.71 -13.48
C LEU A 60 26.70 -41.41 -14.15
N ILE A 61 27.86 -40.76 -14.21
CA ILE A 61 28.99 -41.20 -15.10
C ILE A 61 30.31 -41.47 -14.36
N PHE A 62 30.70 -40.83 -13.25
CA PHE A 62 32.08 -40.92 -12.72
C PHE A 62 32.25 -41.02 -11.18
N LYS A 63 33.40 -41.65 -10.78
CA LYS A 63 33.81 -41.95 -9.39
C LYS A 63 34.45 -40.75 -8.67
N LEU A 64 34.20 -40.65 -7.40
CA LEU A 64 34.73 -39.97 -6.20
C LEU A 64 35.71 -38.76 -6.35
N PHE A 65 36.68 -38.77 -7.27
CA PHE A 65 37.70 -37.71 -7.37
C PHE A 65 37.14 -36.40 -7.97
N LEU A 66 36.30 -36.52 -8.98
CA LEU A 66 35.68 -35.39 -9.66
C LEU A 66 34.61 -34.70 -8.76
N VAL A 67 33.95 -35.47 -7.94
CA VAL A 67 32.97 -34.94 -6.93
C VAL A 67 33.65 -34.00 -5.93
N ILE A 68 34.89 -34.32 -5.52
CA ILE A 68 35.68 -33.46 -4.61
C ILE A 68 36.08 -32.14 -5.33
N LEU A 69 36.52 -32.22 -6.57
CA LEU A 69 36.94 -31.03 -7.35
C LEU A 69 35.77 -30.09 -7.62
N LEU A 70 34.62 -30.63 -7.97
CA LEU A 70 33.40 -29.85 -8.22
C LEU A 70 32.82 -29.23 -6.95
N ASN A 71 32.88 -29.97 -5.85
CA ASN A 71 32.49 -29.39 -4.55
C ASN A 71 33.40 -28.23 -4.14
N ALA A 72 34.71 -28.34 -4.37
CA ALA A 72 35.65 -27.25 -4.09
C ALA A 72 35.40 -26.03 -5.01
N PHE A 73 35.06 -26.27 -6.29
CA PHE A 73 34.75 -25.20 -7.23
C PHE A 73 33.37 -24.58 -6.94
N ALA A 74 32.36 -25.36 -6.55
CA ALA A 74 31.06 -24.89 -6.07
C ALA A 74 31.17 -24.00 -4.83
N ILE A 75 32.06 -24.39 -3.88
CA ILE A 75 32.38 -23.57 -2.69
C ILE A 75 33.03 -22.25 -3.11
N ALA A 76 33.99 -22.28 -4.06
CA ALA A 76 34.63 -21.07 -4.53
C ALA A 76 33.63 -20.09 -5.18
N ILE A 77 32.71 -20.58 -6.00
CA ILE A 77 31.62 -19.77 -6.59
C ILE A 77 30.69 -19.24 -5.52
N PHE A 78 30.27 -20.10 -4.57
CA PHE A 78 29.44 -19.70 -3.45
C PHE A 78 30.10 -18.61 -2.60
N LEU A 79 31.38 -18.78 -2.27
CA LEU A 79 32.15 -17.80 -1.51
C LEU A 79 32.34 -16.50 -2.26
N THR A 80 32.69 -16.53 -3.56
CA THR A 80 32.86 -15.30 -4.37
C THR A 80 31.56 -14.53 -4.48
N ASN A 81 30.42 -15.20 -4.71
CA ASN A 81 29.12 -14.54 -4.83
C ASN A 81 28.62 -14.00 -3.49
N ASN A 82 28.84 -14.72 -2.38
CA ASN A 82 28.46 -14.24 -1.05
C ASN A 82 29.48 -13.23 -0.49
N LEU A 83 30.76 -13.34 -0.85
CA LEU A 83 31.75 -12.29 -0.55
C LEU A 83 31.38 -10.98 -1.25
N HIS A 84 30.89 -11.05 -2.49
CA HIS A 84 30.35 -9.87 -3.18
C HIS A 84 29.16 -9.27 -2.41
N LEU A 85 28.26 -10.08 -1.88
CA LEU A 85 27.14 -9.63 -1.02
C LEU A 85 27.63 -9.05 0.32
N ILE A 86 28.68 -9.64 0.91
CA ILE A 86 29.28 -9.18 2.19
C ILE A 86 30.11 -7.93 1.95
N VAL A 87 30.97 -7.91 0.92
CA VAL A 87 31.86 -6.79 0.58
C VAL A 87 31.04 -5.58 0.15
N THR A 88 29.94 -5.75 -0.58
CA THR A 88 29.02 -4.64 -0.90
C THR A 88 28.23 -4.14 0.30
N LYS A 89 28.05 -4.97 1.33
CA LYS A 89 27.50 -4.53 2.61
C LYS A 89 28.48 -3.63 3.40
N HIS A 90 29.78 -3.82 3.23
CA HIS A 90 30.84 -3.04 3.89
C HIS A 90 31.41 -1.90 3.06
N LEU A 91 31.33 -1.98 1.72
CA LEU A 91 31.79 -0.92 0.83
C LEU A 91 30.65 0.04 0.46
N ASN A 92 30.62 1.15 1.14
CA ASN A 92 29.69 2.29 0.92
C ASN A 92 29.86 2.99 -0.45
N SER A 93 30.52 2.39 -1.44
CA SER A 93 31.00 3.10 -2.63
C SER A 93 30.43 2.64 -3.98
N THR A 94 29.50 1.73 -4.04
CA THR A 94 28.92 1.34 -5.34
C THR A 94 27.53 1.93 -5.55
N ASN A 95 27.33 2.56 -6.71
CA ASN A 95 26.08 3.16 -7.18
C ASN A 95 24.91 2.17 -7.39
N ASN A 96 24.98 0.96 -6.83
CA ASN A 96 23.94 -0.03 -6.99
C ASN A 96 22.87 0.12 -5.91
N HIS A 97 21.79 0.84 -6.22
CA HIS A 97 20.65 1.17 -5.36
C HIS A 97 20.08 -0.06 -4.64
N ASN A 98 20.07 -1.23 -5.30
CA ASN A 98 19.49 -2.47 -4.77
C ASN A 98 20.29 -3.06 -3.59
N LEU A 99 21.61 -2.89 -3.56
CA LEU A 99 22.48 -3.44 -2.51
C LEU A 99 22.49 -2.57 -1.24
N LYS A 100 22.38 -1.24 -1.41
CA LYS A 100 22.22 -0.30 -0.28
C LYS A 100 20.93 -0.56 0.50
N GLN A 101 19.89 -1.03 -0.15
CA GLN A 101 18.58 -1.29 0.43
C GLN A 101 18.61 -2.47 1.42
N ILE A 102 19.33 -3.57 1.10
CA ILE A 102 19.43 -4.75 1.96
C ILE A 102 20.16 -4.46 3.28
N SER A 103 21.13 -3.53 3.26
CA SER A 103 21.93 -3.19 4.45
C SER A 103 21.20 -2.29 5.44
N LYS A 104 20.13 -1.62 5.04
CA LYS A 104 19.44 -0.59 5.82
C LYS A 104 18.13 -1.07 6.46
N THR A 105 17.47 -2.06 5.87
CA THR A 105 16.19 -2.56 6.37
C THR A 105 16.40 -3.77 7.30
N PRO A 106 15.84 -3.77 8.53
CA PRO A 106 15.92 -4.91 9.41
C PRO A 106 15.11 -6.10 8.86
N ILE A 107 15.59 -7.32 9.10
CA ILE A 107 14.87 -8.55 8.75
C ILE A 107 13.59 -8.63 9.59
N LYS A 108 12.43 -8.65 8.93
CA LYS A 108 11.13 -8.85 9.60
C LYS A 108 10.79 -10.35 9.61
N PHE A 109 10.80 -10.97 10.79
CA PHE A 109 10.46 -12.39 10.97
C PHE A 109 8.94 -12.62 10.92
N THR A 110 8.32 -12.39 9.74
CA THR A 110 6.91 -12.69 9.52
C THR A 110 6.65 -14.20 9.60
N GLU A 111 5.41 -14.63 9.89
CA GLU A 111 5.04 -16.05 9.93
C GLU A 111 5.34 -16.77 8.59
N ARG A 112 5.24 -16.05 7.48
CA ARG A 112 5.61 -16.58 6.17
C ARG A 112 7.12 -16.77 6.04
N PHE A 113 7.91 -15.79 6.50
CA PHE A 113 9.37 -15.90 6.56
C PHE A 113 9.79 -17.10 7.40
N LYS A 114 9.25 -17.25 8.61
CA LYS A 114 9.55 -18.37 9.52
C LYS A 114 9.26 -19.71 8.87
N ARG A 115 8.10 -19.89 8.24
CA ARG A 115 7.72 -21.16 7.56
C ARG A 115 8.68 -21.50 6.43
N ILE A 116 9.03 -20.54 5.56
CA ILE A 116 9.99 -20.77 4.46
C ILE A 116 11.37 -21.09 5.05
N TYR A 117 11.80 -20.36 6.10
CA TYR A 117 13.08 -20.57 6.77
C TYR A 117 13.18 -21.99 7.35
N VAL A 118 12.20 -22.41 8.17
CA VAL A 118 12.19 -23.73 8.81
C VAL A 118 12.21 -24.85 7.77
N LEU A 119 11.36 -24.77 6.75
CA LEU A 119 11.33 -25.79 5.69
C LEU A 119 12.64 -25.82 4.90
N SER A 120 13.23 -24.65 4.62
CA SER A 120 14.53 -24.58 3.95
C SER A 120 15.65 -25.16 4.80
N VAL A 121 15.66 -24.92 6.11
CA VAL A 121 16.64 -25.51 7.04
C VAL A 121 16.53 -27.04 7.08
N ILE A 122 15.30 -27.58 7.20
CA ILE A 122 15.06 -29.03 7.18
C ILE A 122 15.60 -29.64 5.87
N LEU A 123 15.30 -29.02 4.75
CA LEU A 123 15.75 -29.50 3.43
C LEU A 123 17.26 -29.34 3.22
N LEU A 124 17.93 -28.39 3.88
CA LEU A 124 19.38 -28.22 3.86
C LEU A 124 20.12 -29.21 4.78
N ILE A 125 19.45 -29.73 5.82
CA ILE A 125 20.02 -30.74 6.71
C ILE A 125 19.95 -32.14 6.09
N LEU A 126 18.88 -32.50 5.39
CA LEU A 126 18.70 -33.81 4.77
C LEU A 126 19.91 -34.26 3.90
N PRO A 127 20.48 -33.41 3.01
CA PRO A 127 21.58 -33.79 2.16
C PRO A 127 22.91 -34.06 2.87
N ILE A 128 23.08 -33.67 4.14
CA ILE A 128 24.25 -34.06 4.92
C ILE A 128 24.36 -35.58 4.98
N PHE A 129 23.22 -36.27 5.10
CA PHE A 129 23.14 -37.72 5.11
C PHE A 129 23.37 -38.37 3.73
N PHE A 130 23.13 -37.64 2.66
CA PHE A 130 23.22 -38.14 1.28
C PHE A 130 24.45 -37.65 0.49
N LYS A 131 25.41 -36.99 1.12
CA LYS A 131 26.66 -36.47 0.51
C LYS A 131 26.47 -35.36 -0.54
N PHE A 132 25.31 -34.67 -0.56
CA PHE A 132 24.97 -33.64 -1.56
C PHE A 132 24.91 -32.20 -1.01
N GLY A 133 25.42 -31.97 0.20
CA GLY A 133 25.27 -30.67 0.89
C GLY A 133 25.88 -29.48 0.15
N ALA A 134 27.06 -29.67 -0.47
CA ALA A 134 27.76 -28.59 -1.19
C ALA A 134 26.97 -28.04 -2.38
N ILE A 135 26.18 -28.90 -3.02
CA ILE A 135 25.40 -28.54 -4.22
C ILE A 135 24.21 -27.69 -3.85
N LEU A 136 23.57 -28.01 -2.75
CA LEU A 136 22.42 -27.22 -2.26
C LEU A 136 22.81 -25.78 -1.92
N CYS A 137 24.06 -25.54 -1.53
CA CYS A 137 24.57 -24.19 -1.32
C CYS A 137 24.50 -23.34 -2.61
N CYS A 138 24.90 -23.92 -3.75
CA CYS A 138 24.86 -23.24 -5.05
C CYS A 138 23.42 -22.96 -5.51
N PHE A 139 22.46 -23.79 -5.07
CA PHE A 139 21.05 -23.68 -5.46
C PHE A 139 20.20 -22.83 -4.52
N LEU A 140 20.75 -22.23 -3.47
CA LEU A 140 19.98 -21.48 -2.49
C LEU A 140 19.12 -20.40 -3.16
N THR A 141 19.65 -19.73 -4.20
CA THR A 141 18.95 -18.70 -4.97
C THR A 141 17.70 -19.21 -5.69
N ILE A 142 17.75 -20.45 -6.18
CA ILE A 142 16.64 -21.08 -6.92
C ILE A 142 15.72 -21.83 -5.96
N PHE A 143 16.26 -22.37 -4.90
CA PHE A 143 15.58 -23.21 -3.94
C PHE A 143 14.55 -22.42 -3.10
N VAL A 144 14.91 -21.22 -2.65
CA VAL A 144 14.00 -20.33 -1.90
C VAL A 144 12.69 -20.04 -2.65
N PRO A 145 12.70 -19.61 -3.94
CA PRO A 145 11.46 -19.41 -4.67
C PRO A 145 10.69 -20.70 -4.98
N ILE A 146 11.35 -21.86 -5.12
CA ILE A 146 10.67 -23.16 -5.31
C ILE A 146 9.89 -23.53 -4.06
N ILE A 147 10.52 -23.48 -2.88
CA ILE A 147 9.85 -23.75 -1.59
C ILE A 147 8.71 -22.76 -1.38
N ALA A 148 8.94 -21.50 -1.67
CA ALA A 148 7.91 -20.48 -1.52
C ALA A 148 6.71 -20.71 -2.45
N ASN A 149 6.93 -21.18 -3.69
CA ASN A 149 5.84 -21.54 -4.60
C ASN A 149 5.06 -22.77 -4.12
N PHE A 150 5.74 -23.76 -3.54
CA PHE A 150 5.08 -24.89 -2.92
C PHE A 150 4.22 -24.50 -1.73
N LEU A 151 4.76 -23.68 -0.83
CA LEU A 151 3.99 -23.13 0.30
C LEU A 151 2.85 -22.21 -0.17
N ASN A 152 3.03 -21.44 -1.26
CA ASN A 152 1.96 -20.65 -1.86
C ASN A 152 0.79 -21.52 -2.35
N PHE A 153 1.05 -22.71 -2.87
CA PHE A 153 0.00 -23.65 -3.26
C PHE A 153 -0.81 -24.13 -2.04
N TYR A 154 -0.10 -24.50 -0.97
CA TYR A 154 -0.74 -24.84 0.31
C TYR A 154 -1.55 -23.67 0.90
N ASP A 155 -0.95 -22.48 0.95
CA ASP A 155 -1.62 -21.26 1.41
C ASP A 155 -2.87 -20.94 0.56
N LYS A 156 -2.84 -21.19 -0.76
CA LYS A 156 -4.03 -21.01 -1.62
C LYS A 156 -5.18 -21.93 -1.26
N ILE A 157 -4.89 -23.21 -0.94
CA ILE A 157 -5.91 -24.16 -0.53
C ILE A 157 -6.52 -23.74 0.81
N LYS A 158 -5.67 -23.45 1.81
CA LYS A 158 -6.11 -22.97 3.13
C LYS A 158 -6.94 -21.69 3.02
N ASN A 159 -6.48 -20.73 2.22
CA ASN A 159 -7.16 -19.46 2.01
C ASN A 159 -8.51 -19.64 1.32
N ARG A 160 -8.69 -20.64 0.44
CA ARG A 160 -9.99 -20.93 -0.17
C ARG A 160 -11.04 -21.31 0.86
N HIS A 161 -10.73 -22.22 1.79
CA HIS A 161 -11.65 -22.57 2.87
C HIS A 161 -11.99 -21.36 3.72
N PHE A 162 -10.97 -20.61 4.12
CA PHE A 162 -11.15 -19.41 4.94
C PHE A 162 -12.02 -18.33 4.27
N ILE A 163 -11.88 -18.14 2.95
CA ILE A 163 -12.72 -17.23 2.17
C ILE A 163 -14.13 -17.80 2.02
N SER A 164 -14.27 -19.11 1.79
CA SER A 164 -15.57 -19.78 1.68
C SER A 164 -16.38 -19.71 2.98
N ASP A 165 -15.71 -19.84 4.14
CA ASP A 165 -16.36 -19.70 5.44
C ASP A 165 -16.93 -18.30 5.64
N ALA A 166 -16.15 -17.27 5.28
CA ALA A 166 -16.59 -15.86 5.34
C ALA A 166 -17.76 -15.59 4.37
N GLU A 167 -17.68 -16.11 3.16
CA GLU A 167 -18.76 -16.02 2.16
C GLU A 167 -20.06 -16.65 2.68
N ASN A 168 -19.98 -17.87 3.23
CA ASN A 168 -21.13 -18.58 3.77
C ASN A 168 -21.71 -17.86 4.99
N LYS A 169 -20.85 -17.38 5.90
CA LYS A 169 -21.28 -16.62 7.08
C LYS A 169 -22.04 -15.35 6.69
N LEU A 170 -21.52 -14.61 5.69
CA LEU A 170 -22.15 -13.38 5.20
C LEU A 170 -23.48 -13.69 4.49
N LYS A 171 -23.55 -14.73 3.66
CA LYS A 171 -24.79 -15.15 2.97
C LYS A 171 -25.89 -15.60 3.93
N ASN A 172 -25.51 -16.24 5.05
CA ASN A 172 -26.45 -16.69 6.06
C ASN A 172 -26.84 -15.59 7.07
N SER A 173 -26.22 -14.41 6.98
CA SER A 173 -26.60 -13.25 7.79
C SER A 173 -27.71 -12.44 7.11
N ASN A 174 -28.48 -11.69 7.91
CA ASN A 174 -29.45 -10.72 7.40
C ASN A 174 -28.81 -9.36 7.08
N ALA A 175 -27.53 -9.19 7.37
CA ALA A 175 -26.81 -7.94 7.21
C ALA A 175 -26.72 -7.52 5.73
N LYS A 176 -26.98 -6.26 5.43
CA LYS A 176 -26.80 -5.69 4.09
C LYS A 176 -25.37 -5.23 3.89
N VAL A 177 -24.80 -5.57 2.75
CA VAL A 177 -23.40 -5.24 2.41
C VAL A 177 -23.32 -3.91 1.67
N ILE A 178 -22.54 -2.98 2.23
CA ILE A 178 -22.19 -1.72 1.59
C ILE A 178 -20.73 -1.82 1.12
N ALA A 179 -20.51 -1.81 -0.19
CA ALA A 179 -19.18 -1.91 -0.79
C ALA A 179 -18.65 -0.52 -1.21
N ILE A 180 -17.43 -0.20 -0.76
CA ILE A 180 -16.79 1.09 -1.08
C ILE A 180 -15.52 0.84 -1.88
N THR A 181 -15.41 1.43 -3.06
CA THR A 181 -14.20 1.39 -3.89
C THR A 181 -13.78 2.77 -4.37
N GLY A 182 -12.54 2.88 -4.80
CA GLY A 182 -11.94 4.12 -5.32
C GLY A 182 -10.42 4.09 -5.23
N SER A 183 -9.74 5.06 -5.83
CA SER A 183 -8.31 5.24 -5.66
C SER A 183 -8.02 5.81 -4.28
N ASN A 184 -8.60 6.96 -3.94
CA ASN A 184 -8.46 7.64 -2.66
C ASN A 184 -9.82 7.72 -1.95
N GLY A 185 -9.84 8.03 -0.65
CA GLY A 185 -11.06 8.32 0.13
C GLY A 185 -11.82 7.11 0.64
N LYS A 186 -11.52 5.88 0.24
CA LYS A 186 -12.26 4.65 0.65
C LYS A 186 -12.40 4.51 2.18
N THR A 187 -11.28 4.55 2.89
CA THR A 187 -11.25 4.40 4.35
C THR A 187 -11.94 5.56 5.05
N SER A 188 -11.77 6.79 4.53
CA SER A 188 -12.45 7.97 5.07
C SER A 188 -13.96 7.85 4.88
N VAL A 189 -14.45 7.54 3.67
CA VAL A 189 -15.88 7.33 3.40
C VAL A 189 -16.45 6.18 4.24
N LYS A 190 -15.71 5.09 4.41
CA LYS A 190 -16.11 3.97 5.28
C LYS A 190 -16.36 4.42 6.72
N ASN A 191 -15.43 5.18 7.31
CA ASN A 191 -15.54 5.63 8.68
C ASN A 191 -16.62 6.72 8.85
N ILE A 192 -16.70 7.66 7.90
CA ILE A 192 -17.74 8.70 7.88
C ILE A 192 -19.12 8.05 7.78
N LEU A 193 -19.32 7.14 6.83
CA LEU A 193 -20.59 6.45 6.66
C LEU A 193 -20.96 5.60 7.87
N LYS A 194 -19.99 4.91 8.48
CA LYS A 194 -20.20 4.17 9.72
C LYS A 194 -20.75 5.09 10.80
N SER A 195 -20.08 6.22 11.08
CA SER A 195 -20.55 7.19 12.08
C SER A 195 -21.96 7.74 11.80
N MET A 196 -22.31 7.96 10.54
CA MET A 196 -23.64 8.42 10.15
C MET A 196 -24.70 7.34 10.37
N LEU A 197 -24.43 6.09 10.00
CA LEU A 197 -25.39 4.99 10.12
C LEU A 197 -25.57 4.53 11.57
N GLU A 198 -24.52 4.60 12.41
CA GLU A 198 -24.56 4.24 13.83
C GLU A 198 -25.52 5.12 14.67
N THR A 199 -25.95 6.25 14.12
CA THR A 199 -26.99 7.07 14.76
C THR A 199 -28.36 6.37 14.84
N GLN A 200 -28.58 5.34 14.00
CA GLN A 200 -29.88 4.69 13.87
C GLN A 200 -29.81 3.16 13.70
N TYR A 201 -28.69 2.63 13.27
CA TYR A 201 -28.53 1.22 12.89
C TYR A 201 -27.35 0.57 13.61
N LYS A 202 -27.38 -0.77 13.70
CA LYS A 202 -26.22 -1.55 14.10
C LYS A 202 -25.31 -1.76 12.90
N VAL A 203 -24.07 -1.27 12.97
CA VAL A 203 -23.14 -1.25 11.84
C VAL A 203 -21.77 -1.78 12.24
N VAL A 204 -21.19 -2.62 11.39
CA VAL A 204 -19.79 -3.00 11.49
C VAL A 204 -19.07 -2.63 10.19
N ALA A 205 -17.80 -2.28 10.28
CA ALA A 205 -16.99 -1.92 9.14
C ALA A 205 -15.62 -2.59 9.19
N SER A 206 -15.07 -2.98 8.03
CA SER A 206 -13.76 -3.60 7.96
C SER A 206 -12.70 -2.71 8.63
N PRO A 207 -11.84 -3.26 9.53
CA PRO A 207 -10.86 -2.46 10.26
C PRO A 207 -9.77 -1.95 9.33
N ASN A 208 -9.16 -0.82 9.69
CA ASN A 208 -8.05 -0.22 8.95
C ASN A 208 -8.27 -0.22 7.43
N SER A 209 -7.28 -0.67 6.66
CA SER A 209 -7.32 -0.83 5.21
C SER A 209 -7.49 -2.30 4.79
N PHE A 210 -8.24 -3.11 5.56
CA PHE A 210 -8.62 -4.47 5.14
C PHE A 210 -9.50 -4.37 3.90
N ASN A 211 -8.92 -4.62 2.73
CA ASN A 211 -9.55 -4.42 1.43
C ASN A 211 -9.20 -5.51 0.41
N THR A 212 -8.57 -6.60 0.89
CA THR A 212 -8.24 -7.80 0.10
C THR A 212 -9.16 -8.96 0.47
N PRO A 213 -9.31 -10.01 -0.39
CA PRO A 213 -10.14 -11.17 -0.06
C PRO A 213 -9.83 -11.77 1.30
N ILE A 214 -8.54 -11.97 1.62
CA ILE A 214 -8.12 -12.57 2.90
C ILE A 214 -8.38 -11.62 4.07
N GLY A 215 -8.06 -10.33 3.94
CA GLY A 215 -8.28 -9.34 5.00
C GLY A 215 -9.77 -9.21 5.34
N LEU A 216 -10.64 -9.13 4.32
CA LEU A 216 -12.08 -9.06 4.51
C LEU A 216 -12.65 -10.37 5.07
N SER A 217 -12.15 -11.54 4.62
CA SER A 217 -12.56 -12.84 5.18
C SER A 217 -12.20 -12.95 6.66
N LYS A 218 -11.01 -12.45 7.05
CA LYS A 218 -10.61 -12.42 8.45
C LYS A 218 -11.61 -11.59 9.27
N PHE A 219 -11.90 -10.38 8.83
CA PHE A 219 -12.86 -9.51 9.49
C PHE A 219 -14.23 -10.18 9.63
N ILE A 220 -14.78 -10.74 8.55
CA ILE A 220 -16.10 -11.37 8.53
C ILE A 220 -16.16 -12.59 9.46
N ASN A 221 -15.12 -13.45 9.43
CA ASN A 221 -15.08 -14.67 10.27
C ASN A 221 -15.00 -14.35 11.78
N GLU A 222 -14.29 -13.25 12.13
CA GLU A 222 -14.07 -12.84 13.52
C GLU A 222 -15.18 -11.92 14.07
N THR A 223 -16.04 -11.34 13.21
CA THR A 223 -17.06 -10.35 13.59
C THR A 223 -18.43 -11.00 13.76
N ASP A 224 -19.20 -10.59 14.79
CA ASP A 224 -20.62 -10.90 14.86
C ASP A 224 -21.39 -10.13 13.77
N LEU A 225 -22.16 -10.86 12.96
CA LEU A 225 -22.96 -10.30 11.86
C LEU A 225 -24.43 -10.12 12.21
N ASN A 226 -24.80 -10.11 13.50
CA ASN A 226 -26.14 -9.72 13.95
C ASN A 226 -26.28 -8.19 13.95
N VAL A 227 -26.17 -7.61 12.76
CA VAL A 227 -26.15 -6.18 12.48
C VAL A 227 -27.00 -5.87 11.25
N ASP A 228 -27.39 -4.59 11.08
CA ASP A 228 -28.16 -4.14 9.92
C ASP A 228 -27.26 -3.99 8.68
N TYR A 229 -26.06 -3.44 8.88
CA TYR A 229 -25.12 -3.14 7.79
C TYR A 229 -23.70 -3.61 8.08
N VAL A 230 -23.06 -4.14 7.04
CA VAL A 230 -21.62 -4.45 6.99
C VAL A 230 -20.98 -3.58 5.92
N ILE A 231 -20.04 -2.71 6.30
CA ILE A 231 -19.33 -1.83 5.36
C ILE A 231 -17.97 -2.45 5.01
N LEU A 232 -17.76 -2.76 3.74
CA LEU A 232 -16.56 -3.39 3.23
C LEU A 232 -15.80 -2.47 2.28
N GLU A 233 -14.49 -2.31 2.50
CA GLU A 233 -13.61 -1.58 1.60
C GLU A 233 -13.09 -2.52 0.51
N TYR A 234 -13.43 -2.28 -0.77
CA TYR A 234 -12.99 -3.07 -1.90
C TYR A 234 -11.76 -2.45 -2.56
N GLY A 235 -10.60 -3.06 -2.28
CA GLY A 235 -9.31 -2.66 -2.86
C GLY A 235 -9.05 -3.31 -4.21
N ALA A 236 -8.24 -2.64 -5.05
CA ALA A 236 -7.79 -3.21 -6.32
C ALA A 236 -6.36 -2.80 -6.64
N ARG A 237 -5.54 -3.76 -7.02
CA ARG A 237 -4.22 -3.61 -7.65
C ARG A 237 -4.20 -4.16 -9.08
N HIS A 238 -5.21 -4.96 -9.46
CA HIS A 238 -5.38 -5.57 -10.79
C HIS A 238 -6.81 -5.40 -11.30
N LYS A 239 -6.99 -5.54 -12.63
CA LYS A 239 -8.28 -5.30 -13.30
C LYS A 239 -9.45 -6.12 -12.78
N LYS A 240 -9.23 -7.35 -12.31
CA LYS A 240 -10.29 -8.28 -11.87
C LYS A 240 -10.54 -8.26 -10.35
N ASP A 241 -9.82 -7.45 -9.58
CA ASP A 241 -9.88 -7.53 -8.12
C ASP A 241 -11.26 -7.14 -7.57
N ILE A 242 -11.86 -6.03 -8.07
CA ILE A 242 -13.21 -5.61 -7.65
C ILE A 242 -14.28 -6.63 -8.06
N GLU A 243 -14.18 -7.16 -9.28
CA GLU A 243 -15.09 -8.21 -9.74
C GLU A 243 -15.03 -9.45 -8.83
N ASN A 244 -13.84 -9.86 -8.45
CA ASN A 244 -13.63 -11.00 -7.53
C ASN A 244 -14.20 -10.71 -6.15
N LEU A 245 -13.98 -9.52 -5.58
CA LEU A 245 -14.54 -9.13 -4.29
C LEU A 245 -16.06 -9.10 -4.32
N CYS A 246 -16.67 -8.58 -5.40
CA CYS A 246 -18.11 -8.60 -5.61
C CYS A 246 -18.66 -10.03 -5.69
N LYS A 247 -17.95 -10.97 -6.33
CA LYS A 247 -18.36 -12.37 -6.43
C LYS A 247 -18.32 -13.08 -5.07
N ILE A 248 -17.32 -12.77 -4.22
CA ILE A 248 -17.12 -13.40 -2.91
C ILE A 248 -18.08 -12.82 -1.88
N PHE A 249 -18.10 -11.50 -1.73
CA PHE A 249 -18.80 -10.83 -0.61
C PHE A 249 -20.11 -10.16 -1.01
N GLY A 250 -20.42 -10.09 -2.31
CA GLY A 250 -21.62 -9.41 -2.80
C GLY A 250 -21.54 -7.88 -2.62
N ALA A 251 -22.67 -7.22 -2.84
CA ALA A 251 -22.96 -5.84 -2.45
C ALA A 251 -24.47 -5.58 -2.62
N ASP A 252 -25.07 -4.89 -1.64
CA ASP A 252 -26.43 -4.38 -1.72
C ASP A 252 -26.44 -2.89 -2.06
N TYR A 253 -25.38 -2.19 -1.64
CA TYR A 253 -25.15 -0.76 -1.89
C TYR A 253 -23.69 -0.54 -2.29
N GLY A 254 -23.44 0.50 -3.06
CA GLY A 254 -22.09 0.84 -3.50
C GLY A 254 -21.76 2.32 -3.39
N ILE A 255 -20.48 2.60 -3.19
CA ILE A 255 -19.91 3.95 -3.31
C ILE A 255 -18.62 3.86 -4.12
N ILE A 256 -18.52 4.69 -5.16
CA ILE A 256 -17.29 4.87 -5.94
C ILE A 256 -16.75 6.27 -5.67
N THR A 257 -15.63 6.35 -4.90
CA THR A 257 -15.16 7.62 -4.36
C THR A 257 -14.43 8.48 -5.38
N GLN A 258 -13.34 7.97 -5.93
CA GLN A 258 -12.47 8.69 -6.87
C GLN A 258 -11.67 7.71 -7.73
N VAL A 259 -11.38 8.08 -8.97
CA VAL A 259 -10.40 7.43 -9.86
C VAL A 259 -9.24 8.39 -10.06
N ALA A 260 -8.04 7.95 -9.69
CA ALA A 260 -6.81 8.72 -9.82
C ALA A 260 -5.64 7.78 -10.17
N PRO A 261 -4.54 8.29 -10.72
CA PRO A 261 -3.33 7.50 -10.99
C PRO A 261 -2.80 6.86 -9.69
N GLN A 262 -2.94 5.54 -9.57
CA GLN A 262 -2.48 4.73 -8.45
C GLN A 262 -2.13 3.33 -8.95
N HIS A 263 -1.07 2.70 -8.42
CA HIS A 263 -0.62 1.37 -8.84
C HIS A 263 -0.46 1.23 -10.37
N LEU A 264 0.07 2.27 -11.04
CA LEU A 264 0.24 2.29 -12.50
C LEU A 264 1.15 1.17 -13.03
N GLN A 265 2.05 0.64 -12.20
CA GLN A 265 2.86 -0.52 -12.56
C GLN A 265 2.01 -1.74 -12.91
N THR A 266 0.87 -1.94 -12.24
CA THR A 266 -0.02 -3.09 -12.43
C THR A 266 -1.21 -2.78 -13.33
N PHE A 267 -1.82 -1.62 -13.19
CA PHE A 267 -2.96 -1.20 -14.04
C PHE A 267 -2.54 -0.72 -15.42
N LYS A 268 -1.34 -0.14 -15.56
CA LYS A 268 -0.75 0.41 -16.78
C LYS A 268 -1.36 1.74 -17.25
N SER A 269 -2.63 2.02 -17.01
CA SER A 269 -3.28 3.28 -17.34
C SER A 269 -4.42 3.61 -16.38
N ILE A 270 -4.86 4.88 -16.35
CA ILE A 270 -5.96 5.35 -15.50
C ILE A 270 -7.32 4.82 -15.96
N GLU A 271 -7.50 4.63 -17.28
CA GLU A 271 -8.71 4.03 -17.85
C GLU A 271 -8.90 2.60 -17.33
N ASN A 272 -7.82 1.84 -17.22
CA ASN A 272 -7.86 0.49 -16.63
C ASN A 272 -8.25 0.52 -15.14
N ILE A 273 -7.86 1.57 -14.42
CA ILE A 273 -8.30 1.79 -13.03
C ILE A 273 -9.79 2.08 -13.00
N ALA A 274 -10.29 2.96 -13.88
CA ALA A 274 -11.70 3.30 -13.99
C ALA A 274 -12.55 2.06 -14.35
N ILE A 275 -12.11 1.26 -15.33
CA ILE A 275 -12.77 0.00 -15.71
C ILE A 275 -12.83 -0.95 -14.51
N ALA A 276 -11.74 -1.14 -13.78
CA ALA A 276 -11.70 -2.04 -12.64
C ALA A 276 -12.66 -1.61 -11.53
N LYS A 277 -12.69 -0.31 -11.19
CA LYS A 277 -13.58 0.22 -10.14
C LYS A 277 -15.05 0.26 -10.60
N GLY A 278 -15.30 0.50 -11.87
CA GLY A 278 -16.63 0.43 -12.50
C GLY A 278 -17.29 -0.94 -12.39
N LYS A 279 -16.52 -2.03 -12.15
CA LYS A 279 -17.07 -3.37 -11.92
C LYS A 279 -18.03 -3.45 -10.72
N LEU A 280 -17.86 -2.61 -9.70
CA LEU A 280 -18.82 -2.51 -8.60
C LEU A 280 -20.18 -1.99 -9.12
N SER A 281 -20.16 -0.95 -9.94
CA SER A 281 -21.38 -0.40 -10.57
C SER A 281 -22.09 -1.44 -11.45
N GLU A 282 -21.34 -2.17 -12.27
CA GLU A 282 -21.88 -3.24 -13.12
C GLU A 282 -22.49 -4.38 -12.29
N PHE A 283 -21.83 -4.78 -11.20
CA PHE A 283 -22.31 -5.85 -10.30
C PHE A 283 -23.64 -5.47 -9.63
N LEU A 284 -23.76 -4.22 -9.18
CA LEU A 284 -24.95 -3.73 -8.49
C LEU A 284 -26.19 -3.67 -9.39
N LYS A 285 -26.05 -3.69 -10.70
CA LYS A 285 -27.18 -3.62 -11.65
C LYS A 285 -28.18 -2.51 -11.25
N ASN A 286 -29.36 -2.88 -10.75
CA ASN A 286 -30.42 -1.95 -10.34
C ASN A 286 -30.30 -1.49 -8.88
N LYS A 287 -29.37 -2.03 -8.09
CA LYS A 287 -29.15 -1.64 -6.69
C LYS A 287 -28.48 -0.27 -6.61
N PRO A 288 -28.66 0.46 -5.48
CA PRO A 288 -28.15 1.82 -5.31
C PRO A 288 -26.62 1.93 -5.36
N CYS A 289 -26.14 2.95 -6.04
CA CYS A 289 -24.70 3.29 -6.08
C CYS A 289 -24.51 4.81 -6.11
N VAL A 290 -23.56 5.30 -5.31
CA VAL A 290 -23.21 6.72 -5.17
C VAL A 290 -21.89 7.02 -5.89
N TYR A 291 -21.82 8.17 -6.56
CA TYR A 291 -20.72 8.57 -7.43
C TYR A 291 -20.29 10.01 -7.21
N ASN A 292 -19.00 10.26 -7.13
CA ASN A 292 -18.46 11.62 -7.17
C ASN A 292 -18.29 12.04 -8.64
N ILE A 293 -19.22 12.86 -9.13
CA ILE A 293 -19.23 13.30 -10.54
C ILE A 293 -18.26 14.43 -10.85
N ASP A 294 -17.58 15.01 -9.86
CA ASP A 294 -16.48 15.95 -10.07
C ASP A 294 -15.24 15.27 -10.67
N ASN A 295 -15.21 13.92 -10.61
CA ASN A 295 -14.12 13.14 -11.18
C ASN A 295 -14.46 12.72 -12.61
N GLU A 296 -13.68 13.21 -13.58
CA GLU A 296 -13.88 12.97 -15.01
C GLU A 296 -13.93 11.49 -15.42
N PHE A 297 -13.20 10.62 -14.68
CA PHE A 297 -13.18 9.17 -14.96
C PHE A 297 -14.37 8.42 -14.34
N ILE A 298 -15.06 9.03 -13.37
CA ILE A 298 -16.27 8.46 -12.75
C ILE A 298 -17.52 8.84 -13.56
N LEU A 299 -17.57 10.00 -14.15
CA LEU A 299 -18.72 10.49 -14.90
C LEU A 299 -19.19 9.50 -16.01
N PRO A 300 -18.32 8.88 -16.81
CA PRO A 300 -18.71 7.84 -17.76
C PRO A 300 -19.32 6.59 -17.10
N ILE A 301 -18.84 6.21 -15.89
CA ILE A 301 -19.36 5.08 -15.12
C ILE A 301 -20.77 5.39 -14.63
N TYR A 302 -20.96 6.60 -14.07
CA TYR A 302 -22.28 7.10 -13.63
C TYR A 302 -23.28 7.13 -14.77
N ASN A 303 -22.90 7.65 -15.96
CA ASN A 303 -23.78 7.75 -17.12
C ASN A 303 -24.23 6.37 -17.65
N LYS A 304 -23.34 5.36 -17.59
CA LYS A 304 -23.65 3.99 -18.01
C LYS A 304 -24.52 3.22 -17.01
N LYS A 305 -24.60 3.66 -15.75
CA LYS A 305 -25.33 2.97 -14.69
C LYS A 305 -26.82 2.96 -15.00
N GLN A 306 -27.40 1.77 -15.01
CA GLN A 306 -28.84 1.53 -14.99
C GLN A 306 -29.33 1.46 -13.52
N GLY A 307 -30.62 1.78 -13.29
CA GLY A 307 -31.25 1.71 -11.97
C GLY A 307 -30.87 2.85 -11.03
N ILE A 308 -30.88 2.59 -9.71
CA ILE A 308 -30.75 3.63 -8.68
C ILE A 308 -29.31 4.12 -8.61
N LYS A 309 -29.12 5.42 -8.82
CA LYS A 309 -27.82 6.09 -8.73
C LYS A 309 -27.96 7.47 -8.12
N PHE A 310 -26.92 7.88 -7.38
CA PHE A 310 -26.83 9.21 -6.79
C PHE A 310 -25.51 9.86 -7.18
N SER A 311 -25.59 11.10 -7.62
CA SER A 311 -24.44 11.94 -7.89
C SER A 311 -24.13 12.85 -6.72
N VAL A 312 -22.85 13.05 -6.43
CA VAL A 312 -22.41 14.08 -5.47
C VAL A 312 -21.37 15.01 -6.11
N SER A 313 -21.36 16.28 -5.69
CA SER A 313 -20.43 17.27 -6.21
C SER A 313 -20.14 18.39 -5.19
N THR A 314 -18.91 18.93 -5.23
CA THR A 314 -18.51 20.16 -4.55
C THR A 314 -18.43 21.35 -5.52
N LYS A 315 -18.64 21.11 -6.83
CA LYS A 315 -18.42 22.11 -7.90
C LYS A 315 -19.68 22.37 -8.72
N ASN A 316 -20.55 21.38 -8.85
CA ASN A 316 -21.69 21.41 -9.75
C ASN A 316 -22.98 21.02 -9.01
N ASN A 317 -24.13 21.28 -9.64
CA ASN A 317 -25.38 20.73 -9.17
C ASN A 317 -25.38 19.21 -9.36
N ALA A 318 -25.81 18.49 -8.33
CA ALA A 318 -25.89 17.04 -8.25
C ALA A 318 -27.11 16.67 -7.39
N ASP A 319 -27.40 15.37 -7.23
CA ASP A 319 -28.46 14.94 -6.30
C ASP A 319 -28.18 15.42 -4.88
N ILE A 320 -26.88 15.43 -4.50
CA ILE A 320 -26.38 15.99 -3.24
C ILE A 320 -25.12 16.80 -3.52
N TYR A 321 -25.09 18.04 -3.12
CA TYR A 321 -23.97 18.93 -3.41
C TYR A 321 -23.69 19.90 -2.25
N ALA A 322 -22.46 20.40 -2.19
CA ALA A 322 -22.02 21.39 -1.20
C ALA A 322 -21.91 22.77 -1.82
N THR A 323 -22.36 23.77 -1.08
CA THR A 323 -22.15 25.20 -1.37
C THR A 323 -21.58 25.90 -0.16
N ASN A 324 -21.17 27.17 -0.30
CA ASN A 324 -20.66 28.01 0.77
C ASN A 324 -19.54 27.35 1.59
N ILE A 325 -18.69 26.55 0.93
CA ILE A 325 -17.56 25.86 1.57
C ILE A 325 -16.57 26.92 2.06
N ARG A 326 -16.29 26.92 3.35
CA ARG A 326 -15.34 27.82 4.01
C ARG A 326 -14.36 27.02 4.85
N PHE A 327 -13.08 27.22 4.59
CA PHE A 327 -11.98 26.65 5.37
C PHE A 327 -11.45 27.72 6.32
N LYS A 328 -11.72 27.59 7.61
CA LYS A 328 -11.26 28.54 8.62
C LYS A 328 -10.47 27.79 9.70
N TYR A 329 -9.15 28.04 9.71
CA TYR A 329 -8.21 27.40 10.62
C TYR A 329 -8.27 25.86 10.53
N PHE A 330 -8.73 25.20 11.58
CA PHE A 330 -8.80 23.73 11.65
C PHE A 330 -10.25 23.24 11.72
N GLU A 331 -11.13 23.94 11.04
CA GLU A 331 -12.56 23.67 10.99
C GLU A 331 -13.13 24.08 9.64
N ASN A 332 -14.06 23.29 9.11
CA ASN A 332 -14.74 23.56 7.86
C ASN A 332 -16.23 23.74 8.08
N THR A 333 -16.82 24.69 7.37
CA THR A 333 -18.27 24.88 7.29
C THR A 333 -18.72 24.83 5.84
N PHE A 334 -19.88 24.27 5.59
CA PHE A 334 -20.48 24.19 4.26
C PHE A 334 -21.99 23.97 4.35
N ASP A 335 -22.69 24.28 3.27
CA ASP A 335 -24.10 23.97 3.11
C ASP A 335 -24.26 22.70 2.30
N LEU A 336 -24.85 21.65 2.90
CA LEU A 336 -25.19 20.41 2.21
C LEU A 336 -26.63 20.53 1.67
N ASN A 337 -26.76 20.43 0.34
CA ASN A 337 -28.02 20.61 -0.36
C ASN A 337 -28.51 19.29 -0.96
N PHE A 338 -29.78 18.97 -0.76
CA PHE A 338 -30.48 17.81 -1.33
C PHE A 338 -32.02 18.03 -1.31
N ASN A 339 -32.73 17.61 -2.34
CA ASN A 339 -34.20 17.67 -2.41
C ASN A 339 -34.80 18.99 -1.93
N ASN A 340 -34.28 20.13 -2.35
CA ASN A 340 -34.66 21.49 -1.92
C ASN A 340 -34.45 21.77 -0.41
N THR A 341 -33.71 20.93 0.29
CA THR A 341 -33.32 21.14 1.68
C THR A 341 -31.86 21.54 1.76
N THR A 342 -31.54 22.49 2.64
CA THR A 342 -30.16 22.92 2.92
C THR A 342 -29.87 22.67 4.39
N LEU A 343 -28.79 21.93 4.67
CA LEU A 343 -28.26 21.73 6.01
C LEU A 343 -26.96 22.51 6.18
N HIS A 344 -26.90 23.40 7.16
CA HIS A 344 -25.69 24.10 7.56
C HIS A 344 -24.80 23.16 8.35
N CYS A 345 -23.71 22.70 7.76
CA CYS A 345 -22.83 21.71 8.32
C CYS A 345 -21.51 22.31 8.79
N LYS A 346 -20.98 21.77 9.87
CA LYS A 346 -19.68 22.08 10.44
C LYS A 346 -18.93 20.80 10.72
N THR A 347 -17.64 20.74 10.40
CA THR A 347 -16.81 19.54 10.60
C THR A 347 -15.38 19.90 10.89
N ARG A 348 -14.70 19.03 11.67
CA ARG A 348 -13.25 19.14 11.90
C ARG A 348 -12.42 18.56 10.74
N LEU A 349 -13.00 17.71 9.89
CA LEU A 349 -12.28 17.10 8.77
C LEU A 349 -11.85 18.18 7.77
N LEU A 350 -10.55 18.27 7.50
CA LEU A 350 -9.94 19.33 6.69
C LEU A 350 -9.88 18.95 5.20
N GLY A 351 -9.88 19.96 4.33
CA GLY A 351 -9.75 19.84 2.88
C GLY A 351 -11.06 19.52 2.14
N GLU A 352 -11.16 20.01 0.89
CA GLU A 352 -12.35 19.85 0.03
C GLU A 352 -12.64 18.38 -0.28
N HIS A 353 -11.59 17.54 -0.37
CA HIS A 353 -11.77 16.11 -0.58
C HIS A 353 -12.54 15.42 0.56
N ASN A 354 -12.44 15.91 1.80
CA ASN A 354 -13.24 15.40 2.92
C ASN A 354 -14.69 15.87 2.84
N ILE A 355 -14.97 17.06 2.31
CA ILE A 355 -16.34 17.46 2.00
C ILE A 355 -16.93 16.49 0.95
N SER A 356 -16.22 16.18 -0.13
CA SER A 356 -16.67 15.16 -1.10
C SER A 356 -16.92 13.79 -0.45
N ASN A 357 -16.07 13.35 0.49
CA ASN A 357 -16.26 12.09 1.24
C ASN A 357 -17.51 12.14 2.11
N ILE A 358 -17.80 13.29 2.76
CA ILE A 358 -19.02 13.52 3.54
C ILE A 358 -20.25 13.46 2.63
N LEU A 359 -20.23 14.13 1.47
CA LEU A 359 -21.35 14.09 0.52
C LEU A 359 -21.66 12.67 0.03
N LEU A 360 -20.60 11.87 -0.32
CA LEU A 360 -20.74 10.47 -0.73
C LEU A 360 -21.42 9.64 0.36
N SER A 361 -21.02 9.82 1.60
CA SER A 361 -21.57 9.12 2.75
C SER A 361 -23.01 9.58 3.05
N SER A 362 -23.25 10.89 2.98
CA SER A 362 -24.58 11.50 3.20
C SER A 362 -25.60 11.03 2.18
N ALA A 363 -25.19 10.89 0.90
CA ALA A 363 -26.09 10.40 -0.17
C ALA A 363 -26.64 9.02 0.16
N LEU A 364 -25.77 8.10 0.60
CA LEU A 364 -26.22 6.76 0.97
C LEU A 364 -26.98 6.77 2.30
N ALA A 365 -26.54 7.54 3.29
CA ALA A 365 -27.19 7.64 4.60
C ALA A 365 -28.62 8.15 4.48
N LEU A 366 -28.87 9.21 3.68
CA LEU A 366 -30.21 9.74 3.39
C LEU A 366 -31.08 8.72 2.63
N HIS A 367 -30.49 7.99 1.66
CA HIS A 367 -31.22 6.91 0.99
C HIS A 367 -31.63 5.79 1.97
N LEU A 368 -30.78 5.50 2.96
CA LEU A 368 -31.04 4.54 4.02
C LEU A 368 -31.89 5.13 5.18
N LYS A 369 -32.49 6.32 4.97
CA LYS A 369 -33.46 6.95 5.89
C LYS A 369 -32.87 7.49 7.20
N ILE A 370 -31.59 7.83 7.21
CA ILE A 370 -31.04 8.68 8.29
C ILE A 370 -31.70 10.04 8.19
N THR A 371 -32.21 10.58 9.33
CA THR A 371 -32.85 11.88 9.32
C THR A 371 -31.83 13.02 9.11
N PRO A 372 -32.27 14.17 8.55
CA PRO A 372 -31.41 15.32 8.37
C PRO A 372 -30.72 15.80 9.67
N GLU A 373 -31.42 15.74 10.79
CA GLU A 373 -30.92 16.14 12.11
C GLU A 373 -29.82 15.20 12.60
N ASN A 374 -30.04 13.87 12.48
CA ASN A 374 -29.04 12.87 12.81
C ASN A 374 -27.81 12.98 11.90
N LEU A 375 -28.03 13.24 10.60
CA LEU A 375 -26.96 13.45 9.64
C LEU A 375 -26.10 14.67 10.01
N GLN A 376 -26.72 15.82 10.31
CA GLN A 376 -26.03 17.04 10.70
C GLN A 376 -25.24 16.85 12.00
N THR A 377 -25.81 16.17 12.96
CA THR A 377 -25.18 15.81 14.24
C THR A 377 -23.97 14.90 14.01
N ALA A 378 -24.15 13.86 13.19
CA ALA A 378 -23.05 12.95 12.83
C ALA A 378 -21.90 13.69 12.15
N ILE A 379 -22.18 14.58 11.19
CA ILE A 379 -21.16 15.39 10.50
C ILE A 379 -20.35 16.26 11.47
N SER A 380 -21.00 16.87 12.46
CA SER A 380 -20.33 17.71 13.46
C SER A 380 -19.42 16.92 14.41
N ASN A 381 -19.72 15.65 14.63
CA ASN A 381 -19.00 14.74 15.52
C ASN A 381 -17.97 13.85 14.81
N LEU A 382 -17.75 14.05 13.49
CA LEU A 382 -16.76 13.25 12.74
C LEU A 382 -15.36 13.45 13.33
N GLU A 383 -14.68 12.33 13.51
CA GLU A 383 -13.29 12.29 13.96
C GLU A 383 -12.32 12.07 12.80
N TYR A 384 -11.09 12.50 12.97
CA TYR A 384 -10.04 12.24 12.01
C TYR A 384 -9.77 10.74 11.86
N VAL A 385 -9.46 10.33 10.65
CA VAL A 385 -8.83 9.04 10.42
C VAL A 385 -7.31 9.23 10.61
N PRO A 386 -6.64 8.48 11.49
CA PRO A 386 -5.22 8.63 11.73
C PRO A 386 -4.39 8.68 10.44
N HIS A 387 -3.46 9.61 10.37
CA HIS A 387 -2.54 9.83 9.25
C HIS A 387 -3.23 10.22 7.92
N ARG A 388 -4.45 10.78 7.95
CA ARG A 388 -5.17 11.25 6.76
C ARG A 388 -5.62 12.70 6.92
N LEU A 389 -4.67 13.60 6.78
CA LEU A 389 -4.83 15.03 7.05
C LEU A 389 -5.41 15.28 8.44
N GLU A 390 -4.89 14.51 9.41
CA GLU A 390 -5.25 14.61 10.81
C GLU A 390 -4.63 15.87 11.43
N TYR A 391 -5.45 16.66 12.12
CA TYR A 391 -4.96 17.81 12.87
C TYR A 391 -4.63 17.42 14.32
N ILE A 392 -3.38 17.61 14.69
CA ILE A 392 -2.87 17.38 16.05
C ILE A 392 -2.42 18.71 16.63
N LYS A 393 -3.13 19.15 17.67
CA LYS A 393 -2.83 20.41 18.38
C LYS A 393 -1.67 20.21 19.34
N GLY A 394 -0.68 21.10 19.28
CA GLY A 394 0.48 21.11 20.18
C GLY A 394 1.12 22.49 20.29
N ARG A 395 2.39 22.55 20.71
CA ARG A 395 3.20 23.77 20.64
C ARG A 395 3.24 24.29 19.20
N ILE A 396 3.50 23.40 18.26
CA ILE A 396 3.27 23.59 16.83
C ILE A 396 2.03 22.78 16.44
N ASN A 397 1.31 23.27 15.46
CA ASN A 397 0.19 22.54 14.88
C ASN A 397 0.74 21.51 13.89
N ILE A 398 0.26 20.26 13.93
CA ILE A 398 0.67 19.22 13.00
C ILE A 398 -0.52 18.81 12.15
N LEU A 399 -0.32 18.83 10.85
CA LEU A 399 -1.20 18.20 9.86
C LEU A 399 -0.54 16.89 9.43
N ASP A 400 -1.08 15.78 9.87
CA ASP A 400 -0.53 14.45 9.55
C ASP A 400 -1.30 13.82 8.38
N ASP A 401 -0.67 13.83 7.20
CA ASP A 401 -1.15 13.16 5.97
C ASP A 401 -0.09 12.16 5.47
N SER A 402 0.46 11.40 6.42
CA SER A 402 1.60 10.50 6.17
C SER A 402 1.22 9.13 5.63
N TYR A 403 -0.07 8.75 5.61
CA TYR A 403 -0.46 7.38 5.24
C TYR A 403 -0.16 7.02 3.77
N ASN A 404 -0.49 7.90 2.82
CA ASN A 404 -0.28 7.68 1.38
C ASN A 404 -0.48 9.00 0.62
N CYS A 405 0.32 9.23 -0.40
CA CYS A 405 0.31 10.49 -1.14
C CYS A 405 0.10 10.28 -2.65
N SER A 406 -0.81 11.07 -3.20
CA SER A 406 -0.97 11.29 -4.65
C SER A 406 -0.91 12.79 -4.93
N ILE A 407 -0.72 13.19 -6.19
CA ILE A 407 -0.73 14.63 -6.54
C ILE A 407 -2.04 15.29 -6.11
N ALA A 408 -3.18 14.61 -6.28
CA ALA A 408 -4.48 15.16 -5.90
C ALA A 408 -4.60 15.36 -4.38
N SER A 409 -4.22 14.34 -3.56
CA SER A 409 -4.24 14.48 -2.09
C SER A 409 -3.23 15.51 -1.61
N ALA A 410 -2.00 15.49 -2.14
CA ALA A 410 -0.98 16.49 -1.81
C ALA A 410 -1.43 17.92 -2.09
N THR A 411 -2.09 18.16 -3.23
CA THR A 411 -2.63 19.48 -3.58
C THR A 411 -3.59 19.98 -2.50
N GLU A 412 -4.49 19.13 -2.02
CA GLU A 412 -5.44 19.50 -0.97
C GLU A 412 -4.75 19.74 0.38
N SER A 413 -3.83 18.86 0.78
CA SER A 413 -3.10 19.01 2.05
C SER A 413 -2.23 20.28 2.06
N ILE A 414 -1.59 20.61 0.93
CA ILE A 414 -0.80 21.82 0.76
C ILE A 414 -1.70 23.06 0.76
N LYS A 415 -2.88 23.05 0.12
CA LYS A 415 -3.85 24.14 0.21
C LYS A 415 -4.26 24.42 1.66
N VAL A 416 -4.55 23.35 2.43
CA VAL A 416 -4.87 23.50 3.86
C VAL A 416 -3.69 24.12 4.60
N LEU A 417 -2.47 23.63 4.39
CA LEU A 417 -1.25 24.17 5.01
C LEU A 417 -1.05 25.65 4.72
N LEU A 418 -1.18 26.05 3.43
CA LEU A 418 -0.98 27.43 3.00
C LEU A 418 -2.07 28.39 3.49
N ASN A 419 -3.25 27.87 3.86
CA ASN A 419 -4.33 28.64 4.48
C ASN A 419 -4.21 28.72 6.01
N CYS A 420 -3.26 27.99 6.62
CA CYS A 420 -3.00 28.13 8.05
C CYS A 420 -2.33 29.47 8.35
N PRO A 421 -2.67 30.12 9.50
CA PRO A 421 -1.97 31.30 9.93
C PRO A 421 -0.53 30.97 10.33
N ASN A 422 0.33 32.00 10.31
CA ASN A 422 1.73 31.91 10.71
C ASN A 422 2.60 31.10 9.71
N LYS A 423 3.83 30.81 10.12
CA LYS A 423 4.77 30.06 9.28
C LYS A 423 4.39 28.60 9.14
N ASN A 424 4.76 28.05 8.01
CA ASN A 424 4.50 26.66 7.71
C ASN A 424 5.77 25.90 7.30
N MET A 425 5.70 24.59 7.48
CA MET A 425 6.74 23.66 7.07
C MET A 425 6.10 22.42 6.46
N VAL A 426 6.65 21.94 5.36
CA VAL A 426 6.31 20.62 4.80
C VAL A 426 7.51 19.70 4.91
N VAL A 427 7.25 18.47 5.38
CA VAL A 427 8.21 17.37 5.46
C VAL A 427 7.69 16.22 4.60
N THR A 428 8.46 15.82 3.59
CA THR A 428 8.01 14.79 2.65
C THR A 428 9.15 13.98 2.04
N PRO A 429 8.97 12.66 1.87
CA PRO A 429 9.85 11.83 1.03
C PRO A 429 9.48 11.91 -0.46
N GLY A 430 8.36 12.54 -0.80
CA GLY A 430 7.78 12.56 -2.14
C GLY A 430 6.75 11.47 -2.37
N ILE A 431 6.28 11.35 -3.61
CA ILE A 431 5.35 10.31 -4.06
C ILE A 431 6.15 9.07 -4.44
N ILE A 432 5.76 7.92 -3.89
CA ILE A 432 6.39 6.62 -4.13
C ILE A 432 5.44 5.76 -4.99
N GLU A 433 5.97 4.74 -5.66
CA GLU A 433 5.21 3.86 -6.57
C GLU A 433 4.65 4.53 -7.85
N GLY A 434 5.21 5.67 -8.28
CA GLY A 434 4.80 6.36 -9.53
C GLY A 434 5.16 5.62 -10.83
N GLY A 435 5.94 4.53 -10.75
CA GLY A 435 6.36 3.74 -11.92
C GLY A 435 7.13 4.59 -12.93
N LYS A 436 6.76 4.55 -14.21
CA LYS A 436 7.42 5.35 -15.27
C LYS A 436 7.23 6.86 -15.10
N GLN A 437 6.20 7.29 -14.39
CA GLN A 437 5.90 8.71 -14.13
C GLN A 437 6.51 9.20 -12.82
N GLN A 438 7.34 8.41 -12.14
CA GLN A 438 7.91 8.73 -10.84
C GLN A 438 8.57 10.10 -10.79
N TYR A 439 9.40 10.43 -11.78
CA TYR A 439 10.07 11.72 -11.85
C TYR A 439 9.07 12.86 -12.07
N GLU A 440 8.16 12.73 -13.03
CA GLU A 440 7.18 13.76 -13.38
C GLU A 440 6.24 14.09 -12.22
N LEU A 441 5.74 13.06 -11.51
CA LEU A 441 4.86 13.24 -10.35
C LEU A 441 5.59 14.00 -9.23
N ASN A 442 6.84 13.66 -8.95
CA ASN A 442 7.62 14.35 -7.93
C ASN A 442 8.07 15.74 -8.35
N PHE A 443 8.32 15.98 -9.64
CA PHE A 443 8.56 17.32 -10.16
C PHE A 443 7.33 18.22 -9.97
N LYS A 444 6.13 17.72 -10.27
CA LYS A 444 4.85 18.42 -10.01
C LYS A 444 4.63 18.68 -8.52
N LEU A 445 4.90 17.68 -7.66
CA LEU A 445 4.83 17.87 -6.21
C LEU A 445 5.81 18.93 -5.73
N GLY A 446 7.04 18.94 -6.26
CA GLY A 446 8.04 19.97 -5.97
C GLY A 446 7.52 21.38 -6.25
N LYS A 447 6.85 21.59 -7.39
CA LYS A 447 6.21 22.88 -7.71
C LYS A 447 5.11 23.27 -6.72
N LEU A 448 4.31 22.32 -6.28
CA LEU A 448 3.21 22.57 -5.32
C LEU A 448 3.75 23.02 -3.96
N ILE A 449 4.81 22.37 -3.44
CA ILE A 449 5.37 22.71 -2.13
C ILE A 449 6.30 23.92 -2.14
N ALA A 450 6.67 24.44 -3.30
CA ALA A 450 7.63 25.55 -3.43
C ALA A 450 7.21 26.82 -2.67
N ASN A 451 5.91 27.06 -2.50
CA ASN A 451 5.36 28.21 -1.79
C ASN A 451 5.31 28.04 -0.26
N CYS A 452 5.58 26.84 0.29
CA CYS A 452 5.70 26.66 1.73
C CYS A 452 6.90 27.44 2.28
N ASP A 453 6.82 27.97 3.50
CA ASP A 453 7.93 28.76 4.09
C ASP A 453 9.18 27.90 4.26
N ASN A 454 9.04 26.71 4.80
CA ASN A 454 10.11 25.75 5.01
C ASN A 454 9.80 24.41 4.33
N ILE A 455 10.81 23.82 3.70
CA ILE A 455 10.69 22.54 2.99
C ILE A 455 11.79 21.60 3.45
N VAL A 456 11.41 20.42 3.93
CA VAL A 456 12.33 19.33 4.29
C VAL A 456 12.05 18.13 3.40
N ILE A 457 13.03 17.75 2.59
CA ILE A 457 12.96 16.54 1.76
C ILE A 457 13.63 15.38 2.52
N VAL A 458 12.89 14.28 2.71
CA VAL A 458 13.37 13.09 3.42
C VAL A 458 13.81 12.01 2.44
N GLY A 459 14.98 11.41 2.68
CA GLY A 459 15.53 10.34 1.85
C GLY A 459 16.10 10.80 0.51
N ALA A 460 16.65 9.87 -0.25
CA ALA A 460 17.33 10.16 -1.52
C ALA A 460 16.46 9.86 -2.76
N TYR A 461 15.43 9.03 -2.62
CA TYR A 461 14.71 8.43 -3.75
C TYR A 461 14.03 9.46 -4.66
N CYS A 462 13.28 10.41 -4.09
CA CYS A 462 12.57 11.43 -4.85
C CYS A 462 13.30 12.79 -4.86
N LYS A 463 14.43 12.91 -4.16
CA LYS A 463 15.16 14.16 -3.91
C LYS A 463 15.42 14.97 -5.18
N GLN A 464 15.92 14.32 -6.23
CA GLN A 464 16.30 15.02 -7.48
C GLN A 464 15.07 15.66 -8.15
N ALA A 465 13.97 14.92 -8.30
CA ALA A 465 12.77 15.42 -8.96
C ALA A 465 12.06 16.52 -8.15
N LEU A 466 11.95 16.32 -6.81
CA LEU A 466 11.38 17.34 -5.91
C LEU A 466 12.19 18.63 -5.96
N THR A 467 13.52 18.53 -5.83
CA THR A 467 14.41 19.71 -5.87
C THR A 467 14.29 20.45 -7.21
N ALA A 468 14.26 19.70 -8.33
CA ALA A 468 14.08 20.31 -9.65
C ALA A 468 12.74 21.04 -9.76
N GLY A 469 11.63 20.46 -9.29
CA GLY A 469 10.31 21.10 -9.31
C GLY A 469 10.23 22.35 -8.41
N ILE A 470 10.83 22.31 -7.22
CA ILE A 470 10.90 23.46 -6.31
C ILE A 470 11.69 24.58 -6.95
N LYS A 471 12.86 24.29 -7.50
CA LYS A 471 13.75 25.30 -8.12
C LYS A 471 13.19 25.86 -9.41
N ASP A 472 12.41 25.09 -10.15
CA ASP A 472 11.71 25.57 -11.35
C ASP A 472 10.61 26.59 -10.99
N ALA A 473 9.89 26.37 -9.87
CA ALA A 473 8.86 27.31 -9.40
C ALA A 473 9.47 28.52 -8.65
N VAL A 474 10.45 28.27 -7.77
CA VAL A 474 11.11 29.31 -6.94
C VAL A 474 12.63 29.07 -6.93
N PRO A 475 13.41 29.64 -7.87
CA PRO A 475 14.85 29.35 -8.03
C PRO A 475 15.70 29.57 -6.77
N THR A 476 15.37 30.57 -5.97
CA THR A 476 16.11 30.97 -4.75
C THR A 476 15.70 30.18 -3.51
N LYS A 477 14.68 29.28 -3.59
CA LYS A 477 14.14 28.60 -2.44
C LYS A 477 15.19 27.76 -1.71
N LYS A 478 15.33 27.99 -0.41
CA LYS A 478 16.16 27.14 0.47
C LYS A 478 15.44 25.83 0.77
N ILE A 479 16.13 24.71 0.59
CA ILE A 479 15.60 23.36 0.81
C ILE A 479 16.45 22.69 1.87
N LEU A 480 15.82 22.10 2.86
CA LEU A 480 16.45 21.30 3.91
C LEU A 480 16.36 19.81 3.52
N TYR A 481 17.34 19.05 3.94
CA TYR A 481 17.43 17.62 3.60
C TYR A 481 17.67 16.80 4.86
N ALA A 482 16.94 15.70 5.00
CA ALA A 482 17.06 14.73 6.07
C ALA A 482 17.20 13.31 5.49
N GLN A 483 17.85 12.39 6.19
CA GLN A 483 17.93 10.99 5.75
C GLN A 483 16.70 10.20 6.18
N SER A 484 16.12 10.54 7.33
CA SER A 484 14.95 9.92 7.92
C SER A 484 14.02 10.96 8.52
N LEU A 485 12.81 10.56 8.92
CA LEU A 485 11.91 11.45 9.66
C LEU A 485 12.52 11.84 11.01
N GLU A 486 13.27 10.94 11.66
CA GLU A 486 13.96 11.24 12.91
C GLU A 486 14.99 12.36 12.72
N ASP A 487 15.79 12.30 11.65
CA ASP A 487 16.71 13.38 11.31
C ASP A 487 16.00 14.68 10.97
N ALA A 488 14.79 14.61 10.39
CA ALA A 488 14.01 15.80 10.06
C ALA A 488 13.54 16.56 11.32
N LYS A 489 13.38 15.89 12.45
CA LYS A 489 12.95 16.52 13.72
C LYS A 489 13.86 17.65 14.18
N GLN A 490 15.16 17.62 13.85
CA GLN A 490 16.09 18.71 14.17
C GLN A 490 15.65 20.06 13.58
N TYR A 491 14.92 20.05 12.45
CA TYR A 491 14.43 21.25 11.80
C TYR A 491 13.14 21.79 12.40
N PHE A 492 12.43 21.01 13.25
CA PHE A 492 11.17 21.43 13.86
C PHE A 492 11.36 22.60 14.82
N ASN A 493 12.60 22.82 15.30
CA ASN A 493 12.97 23.97 16.13
C ASN A 493 12.92 25.32 15.38
N ILE A 494 12.89 25.30 14.04
CA ILE A 494 12.70 26.52 13.21
C ILE A 494 11.29 27.07 13.42
N LEU A 495 10.32 26.20 13.79
CA LEU A 495 8.92 26.56 14.01
C LEU A 495 8.70 27.12 15.41
N SER A 496 7.98 28.21 15.48
CA SER A 496 7.52 28.85 16.70
C SER A 496 6.14 28.32 17.16
N ASN A 497 5.63 28.82 18.27
CA ASN A 497 4.31 28.48 18.75
C ASN A 497 3.23 28.83 17.71
N ASN A 498 2.27 27.93 17.49
CA ASN A 498 1.17 28.07 16.53
C ASN A 498 1.57 28.03 15.05
N ASP A 499 2.85 27.84 14.70
CA ASP A 499 3.24 27.50 13.34
C ASP A 499 2.71 26.10 12.97
N THR A 500 2.63 25.80 11.67
CA THR A 500 2.02 24.56 11.20
C THR A 500 3.02 23.68 10.43
N LEU A 501 3.12 22.43 10.84
CA LEU A 501 3.92 21.37 10.20
C LEU A 501 2.99 20.43 9.42
N LEU A 502 3.25 20.20 8.15
CA LEU A 502 2.63 19.13 7.36
C LEU A 502 3.60 17.96 7.21
N LEU A 503 3.19 16.80 7.68
CA LEU A 503 3.82 15.50 7.38
C LEU A 503 3.10 14.94 6.16
N LEU A 504 3.77 14.90 5.00
CA LEU A 504 3.16 14.50 3.73
C LEU A 504 3.82 13.24 3.20
N ASN A 505 3.06 12.14 3.17
CA ASN A 505 3.48 10.79 2.85
C ASN A 505 4.47 10.19 3.86
N ASP A 506 4.51 8.86 3.92
CA ASP A 506 5.50 8.10 4.67
C ASP A 506 6.50 7.46 3.71
N LEU A 507 7.71 7.19 4.20
CA LEU A 507 8.72 6.48 3.45
C LEU A 507 8.65 4.99 3.85
N PRO A 508 8.14 4.10 2.98
CA PRO A 508 8.17 2.68 3.27
C PRO A 508 9.60 2.18 3.48
N ASP A 509 9.75 1.19 4.37
CA ASP A 509 11.05 0.58 4.70
C ASP A 509 11.89 0.19 3.47
N ASP A 510 11.21 -0.09 2.33
CA ASP A 510 11.85 -0.48 1.07
C ASP A 510 12.56 0.67 0.34
N TYR A 511 12.39 1.92 0.76
CA TYR A 511 12.91 3.13 0.10
C TYR A 511 13.80 3.98 1.01
N ASN A 512 14.03 3.54 2.25
CA ASN A 512 14.94 4.19 3.22
C ASN A 512 16.42 3.96 2.91
#